data_80ee7ae4fe751391f96b08ad53c23b13
#
_entry.id   80ee7ae4fe751391f96b08ad53c23b13
#
_cell.length_a   1.000
_cell.length_b   1.000
_cell.length_c   1.000
_cell.angle_alpha   90.00
_cell.angle_beta   90.00
_cell.angle_gamma   90.00
#
_symmetry.space_group_name_H-M   'P 1'
#
loop_
_entity.id
_entity.type
_entity.pdbx_description
1 polymer ?
#
loop_
_entity_poly.entity_id
_entity_poly.type
_entity_poly.pdbx_seq_one_letter_code
_entity_poly.pdbx_strand_id
1 'polypeptide(L)'
;GFSLSEGILQNRSELYGTDIRSSCDGIEVRLDIASSRFQALKERRRNLNGRTGCGLCGIDSLSAVKPVLPQITRSRRFTVGEIQTALSALNRYQPLRQTVGSLHGAAWADEHGIAAAFEDVGRHNALDKLIGHGTLNAFDWQQGFAIISSRASYEMVAKAAVSRIGCIVAVSAPTALAVRLAEQAGMTLI
;
A
#
# COMPACT_ATOMS: atom_id res chain seq x y z
N GLY A 1 -6.84 -4.86 -2.50
CA GLY A 1 -5.73 -3.99 -2.09
C GLY A 1 -5.85 -2.61 -2.69
N PHE A 2 -5.67 -2.49 -3.99
CA PHE A 2 -5.71 -1.18 -4.69
C PHE A 2 -6.91 -0.31 -4.31
N SER A 3 -8.12 -0.87 -4.32
CA SER A 3 -9.33 -0.10 -3.98
C SER A 3 -9.36 0.43 -2.55
N LEU A 4 -8.71 -0.28 -1.62
CA LEU A 4 -8.57 0.15 -0.23
C LEU A 4 -7.48 1.22 -0.09
N SER A 5 -6.29 0.96 -0.61
CA SER A 5 -5.14 1.86 -0.49
C SER A 5 -5.34 3.19 -1.24
N GLU A 6 -6.16 3.19 -2.29
CA GLU A 6 -6.59 4.41 -3.01
C GLU A 6 -7.84 5.07 -2.39
N GLY A 7 -8.38 4.53 -1.31
CA GLY A 7 -9.56 5.07 -0.63
C GLY A 7 -10.86 5.01 -1.46
N ILE A 8 -10.91 4.14 -2.49
CA ILE A 8 -12.15 3.86 -3.24
C ILE A 8 -13.11 3.11 -2.32
N LEU A 9 -12.59 2.15 -1.55
CA LEU A 9 -13.30 1.46 -0.48
C LEU A 9 -12.66 1.85 0.85
N GLN A 10 -13.46 1.94 1.92
CA GLN A 10 -12.97 2.15 3.28
C GLN A 10 -12.76 0.84 4.02
N ASN A 11 -13.56 -0.17 3.68
CA ASN A 11 -13.48 -1.50 4.29
C ASN A 11 -13.96 -2.57 3.31
N ARG A 12 -13.73 -3.84 3.67
CA ARG A 12 -14.08 -4.98 2.82
C ARG A 12 -15.60 -5.16 2.64
N SER A 13 -16.41 -4.79 3.60
CA SER A 13 -17.87 -4.97 3.54
C SER A 13 -18.53 -4.10 2.47
N GLU A 14 -17.84 -3.10 1.93
CA GLU A 14 -18.29 -2.27 0.82
C GLU A 14 -18.04 -2.91 -0.56
N LEU A 15 -17.38 -4.08 -0.63
CA LEU A 15 -17.19 -4.89 -1.83
C LEU A 15 -18.17 -6.06 -1.79
N TYR A 16 -19.16 -6.06 -2.68
CA TYR A 16 -20.23 -7.06 -2.76
C TYR A 16 -19.88 -8.19 -3.70
N GLY A 17 -19.15 -7.90 -4.78
CA GLY A 17 -18.76 -8.90 -5.76
C GLY A 17 -17.54 -8.52 -6.58
N THR A 18 -16.91 -9.53 -7.16
CA THR A 18 -15.77 -9.37 -8.08
C THR A 18 -15.96 -10.34 -9.25
N ASP A 19 -15.95 -9.81 -10.48
CA ASP A 19 -15.97 -10.59 -11.73
C ASP A 19 -14.65 -10.34 -12.48
N ILE A 20 -13.96 -11.41 -12.85
CA ILE A 20 -12.67 -11.34 -13.55
C ILE A 20 -12.85 -11.92 -14.94
N ARG A 21 -12.56 -11.11 -15.97
CA ARG A 21 -12.66 -11.50 -17.38
C ARG A 21 -11.32 -11.36 -18.06
N SER A 22 -10.89 -12.43 -18.70
CA SER A 22 -9.68 -12.42 -19.53
C SER A 22 -10.07 -12.24 -21.01
N SER A 23 -9.31 -11.38 -21.71
CA SER A 23 -9.43 -11.14 -23.15
C SER A 23 -8.05 -11.10 -23.79
N CYS A 24 -7.97 -10.99 -25.11
CA CYS A 24 -6.71 -10.76 -25.84
C CYS A 24 -6.04 -9.44 -25.45
N ASP A 25 -6.81 -8.45 -24.99
CA ASP A 25 -6.31 -7.11 -24.62
C ASP A 25 -5.86 -7.04 -23.14
N GLY A 26 -6.12 -8.10 -22.33
CA GLY A 26 -5.73 -8.15 -20.94
C GLY A 26 -6.79 -8.74 -20.01
N ILE A 27 -6.66 -8.41 -18.72
CA ILE A 27 -7.57 -8.86 -17.66
C ILE A 27 -8.40 -7.67 -17.18
N GLU A 28 -9.71 -7.78 -17.31
CA GLU A 28 -10.68 -6.83 -16.75
C GLU A 28 -11.16 -7.34 -15.38
N VAL A 29 -11.09 -6.49 -14.37
CA VAL A 29 -11.64 -6.78 -13.03
C VAL A 29 -12.80 -5.83 -12.77
N ARG A 30 -14.02 -6.37 -12.70
CA ARG A 30 -15.24 -5.64 -12.37
C ARG A 30 -15.53 -5.81 -10.89
N LEU A 31 -15.78 -4.71 -10.21
CA LEU A 31 -16.09 -4.69 -8.79
C LEU A 31 -17.51 -4.20 -8.59
N ASP A 32 -18.32 -4.98 -7.86
CA ASP A 32 -19.61 -4.54 -7.33
C ASP A 32 -19.39 -3.96 -5.94
N ILE A 33 -19.64 -2.65 -5.83
CA ILE A 33 -19.30 -1.88 -4.63
C ILE A 33 -20.50 -1.09 -4.10
N ALA A 34 -20.47 -0.71 -2.85
CA ALA A 34 -21.49 0.12 -2.21
C ALA A 34 -21.79 1.37 -3.04
N SER A 35 -23.07 1.69 -3.23
CA SER A 35 -23.53 2.82 -4.06
C SER A 35 -22.94 4.16 -3.62
N SER A 36 -22.76 4.37 -2.31
CA SER A 36 -22.09 5.56 -1.76
C SER A 36 -20.65 5.69 -2.23
N ARG A 37 -19.90 4.57 -2.33
CA ARG A 37 -18.53 4.53 -2.84
C ARG A 37 -18.47 4.81 -4.32
N PHE A 38 -19.40 4.25 -5.07
CA PHE A 38 -19.50 4.52 -6.50
C PHE A 38 -19.82 5.98 -6.79
N GLN A 39 -20.70 6.60 -6.01
CA GLN A 39 -20.99 8.03 -6.11
C GLN A 39 -19.77 8.90 -5.82
N ALA A 40 -19.07 8.64 -4.71
CA ALA A 40 -17.83 9.33 -4.35
C ALA A 40 -16.74 9.19 -5.44
N LEU A 41 -16.62 7.99 -6.05
CA LEU A 41 -15.70 7.76 -7.17
C LEU A 41 -16.05 8.59 -8.40
N LYS A 42 -17.35 8.71 -8.73
CA LYS A 42 -17.81 9.57 -9.84
C LYS A 42 -17.46 11.05 -9.60
N GLU A 43 -17.65 11.55 -8.39
CA GLU A 43 -17.30 12.91 -8.01
C GLU A 43 -15.80 13.16 -8.11
N ARG A 44 -14.99 12.22 -7.59
CA ARG A 44 -13.53 12.28 -7.71
C ARG A 44 -13.08 12.30 -9.17
N ARG A 45 -13.68 11.49 -10.05
CA ARG A 45 -13.36 11.46 -11.49
C ARG A 45 -13.73 12.77 -12.19
N ARG A 46 -14.86 13.40 -11.85
CA ARG A 46 -15.22 14.73 -12.42
C ARG A 46 -14.18 15.77 -12.07
N ASN A 47 -13.68 15.77 -10.84
CA ASN A 47 -12.63 16.68 -10.38
C ASN A 47 -11.26 16.42 -11.05
N LEU A 48 -11.02 15.18 -11.53
CA LEU A 48 -9.79 14.78 -12.22
C LEU A 48 -9.85 15.00 -13.75
N ASN A 49 -11.03 15.00 -14.37
CA ASN A 49 -11.19 15.14 -15.82
C ASN A 49 -10.79 16.52 -16.38
N GLY A 50 -10.48 17.50 -15.53
CA GLY A 50 -9.84 18.77 -15.90
C GLY A 50 -8.32 18.72 -15.92
N ARG A 51 -7.68 17.59 -15.60
CA ARG A 51 -6.24 17.48 -15.44
C ARG A 51 -5.67 16.48 -16.44
N THR A 52 -4.78 16.95 -17.33
CA THR A 52 -4.09 16.12 -18.31
C THR A 52 -2.76 15.62 -17.76
N GLY A 53 -2.43 14.35 -17.98
CA GLY A 53 -1.10 13.78 -17.70
C GLY A 53 -1.03 12.95 -16.41
N CYS A 54 0.16 12.81 -15.85
CA CYS A 54 0.50 11.94 -14.70
C CYS A 54 -0.16 12.30 -13.34
N GLY A 55 -1.20 13.15 -13.34
CA GLY A 55 -1.88 13.61 -12.13
C GLY A 55 -1.16 14.72 -11.37
N LEU A 56 0.06 15.06 -11.75
CA LEU A 56 0.85 16.14 -11.15
C LEU A 56 0.88 17.41 -12.02
N CYS A 57 0.63 17.28 -13.33
CA CYS A 57 0.52 18.44 -14.23
C CYS A 57 -0.81 19.16 -14.00
N GLY A 58 -0.75 20.44 -13.62
CA GLY A 58 -1.94 21.27 -13.35
C GLY A 58 -2.36 21.32 -11.87
N ILE A 59 -1.48 20.93 -10.95
CA ILE A 59 -1.65 21.19 -9.53
C ILE A 59 -1.08 22.58 -9.24
N ASP A 60 -1.96 23.52 -8.94
CA ASP A 60 -1.61 24.95 -8.70
C ASP A 60 -0.77 25.17 -7.45
N SER A 61 -0.60 24.14 -6.61
CA SER A 61 0.29 24.21 -5.46
C SER A 61 0.76 22.82 -4.98
N LEU A 62 1.98 22.72 -4.46
CA LEU A 62 2.51 21.54 -3.77
C LEU A 62 1.64 21.10 -2.57
N SER A 63 0.86 22.00 -1.98
CA SER A 63 -0.08 21.68 -0.91
C SER A 63 -1.25 20.82 -1.37
N ALA A 64 -1.67 20.92 -2.65
CA ALA A 64 -2.72 20.08 -3.22
C ALA A 64 -2.27 18.61 -3.45
N VAL A 65 -0.97 18.34 -3.36
CA VAL A 65 -0.39 16.99 -3.47
C VAL A 65 -0.37 16.27 -2.12
N LYS A 66 -0.54 16.98 -0.99
CA LYS A 66 -0.49 16.38 0.34
C LYS A 66 -1.82 15.72 0.67
N PRO A 67 -1.91 14.37 0.64
CA PRO A 67 -3.11 13.70 1.11
C PRO A 67 -3.29 13.97 2.62
N VAL A 68 -4.52 14.23 3.04
CA VAL A 68 -4.85 14.19 4.48
C VAL A 68 -4.84 12.72 4.88
N LEU A 69 -3.81 12.31 5.60
CA LEU A 69 -3.65 10.94 6.05
C LEU A 69 -4.36 10.72 7.39
N PRO A 70 -4.93 9.54 7.61
CA PRO A 70 -5.49 9.19 8.91
C PRO A 70 -4.38 9.10 9.96
N GLN A 71 -4.68 9.54 11.19
CA GLN A 71 -3.80 9.31 12.32
C GLN A 71 -3.75 7.82 12.66
N ILE A 72 -2.56 7.29 12.88
CA ILE A 72 -2.33 5.89 13.19
C ILE A 72 -1.88 5.77 14.64
N THR A 73 -2.59 4.97 15.39
CA THR A 73 -2.18 4.60 16.74
C THR A 73 -1.37 3.32 16.65
N ARG A 74 -0.10 3.40 17.04
CA ARG A 74 0.77 2.23 17.11
C ARG A 74 0.71 1.62 18.50
N SER A 75 0.37 0.33 18.57
CA SER A 75 0.30 -0.42 19.83
C SER A 75 1.63 -1.12 20.18
N ARG A 76 2.30 -1.73 19.19
CA ARG A 76 3.53 -2.50 19.39
C ARG A 76 4.79 -1.71 19.03
N ARG A 77 5.84 -1.95 19.80
CA ARG A 77 7.22 -1.53 19.49
C ARG A 77 7.99 -2.74 18.96
N PHE A 78 8.84 -2.50 17.99
CA PHE A 78 9.66 -3.55 17.35
C PHE A 78 11.11 -3.33 17.73
N THR A 79 11.81 -4.43 18.04
CA THR A 79 13.25 -4.43 18.29
C THR A 79 14.03 -4.42 16.96
N VAL A 80 15.24 -3.92 17.00
CA VAL A 80 16.16 -3.98 15.85
C VAL A 80 16.38 -5.43 15.39
N GLY A 81 16.47 -6.37 16.35
CA GLY A 81 16.66 -7.79 16.07
C GLY A 81 15.50 -8.41 15.28
N GLU A 82 14.23 -8.11 15.65
CA GLU A 82 13.06 -8.57 14.91
C GLU A 82 13.09 -8.06 13.46
N ILE A 83 13.40 -6.78 13.28
CA ILE A 83 13.46 -6.15 11.96
C ILE A 83 14.57 -6.78 11.12
N GLN A 84 15.77 -6.96 11.67
CA GLN A 84 16.91 -7.57 10.97
C GLN A 84 16.63 -9.02 10.60
N THR A 85 16.00 -9.79 11.48
CA THR A 85 15.59 -11.17 11.21
C THR A 85 14.62 -11.25 10.03
N ALA A 86 13.59 -10.40 10.03
CA ALA A 86 12.62 -10.36 8.95
C ALA A 86 13.24 -9.88 7.62
N LEU A 87 14.12 -8.86 7.65
CA LEU A 87 14.85 -8.39 6.46
C LEU A 87 15.75 -9.49 5.89
N SER A 88 16.47 -10.23 6.73
CA SER A 88 17.34 -11.33 6.30
C SER A 88 16.56 -12.48 5.69
N ALA A 89 15.33 -12.71 6.17
CA ALA A 89 14.45 -13.75 5.64
C ALA A 89 13.75 -13.36 4.34
N LEU A 90 13.61 -12.05 4.04
CA LEU A 90 12.79 -11.54 2.94
C LEU A 90 13.11 -12.19 1.59
N ASN A 91 14.37 -12.42 1.30
CA ASN A 91 14.80 -13.01 0.03
C ASN A 91 14.20 -14.42 -0.22
N ARG A 92 13.95 -15.20 0.86
CA ARG A 92 13.34 -16.53 0.75
C ARG A 92 11.88 -16.47 0.32
N TYR A 93 11.23 -15.33 0.53
CA TYR A 93 9.83 -15.08 0.17
C TYR A 93 9.68 -14.33 -1.16
N GLN A 94 10.79 -14.19 -1.92
CA GLN A 94 10.80 -13.51 -3.21
C GLN A 94 11.34 -14.42 -4.34
N PRO A 95 10.67 -15.56 -4.62
CA PRO A 95 11.14 -16.53 -5.63
C PRO A 95 11.17 -15.96 -7.05
N LEU A 96 10.21 -15.10 -7.41
CA LEU A 96 10.18 -14.48 -8.73
C LEU A 96 11.33 -13.50 -8.91
N ARG A 97 11.66 -12.70 -7.90
CA ARG A 97 12.80 -11.79 -7.92
C ARG A 97 14.12 -12.54 -8.09
N GLN A 98 14.27 -13.71 -7.47
CA GLN A 98 15.45 -14.55 -7.64
C GLN A 98 15.65 -14.98 -9.10
N THR A 99 14.55 -15.19 -9.83
CA THR A 99 14.58 -15.61 -11.23
C THR A 99 14.75 -14.43 -12.19
N VAL A 100 14.03 -13.32 -11.97
CA VAL A 100 13.95 -12.20 -12.93
C VAL A 100 14.82 -11.00 -12.51
N GLY A 101 15.14 -10.85 -11.22
CA GLY A 101 16.03 -9.80 -10.70
C GLY A 101 15.39 -8.42 -10.52
N SER A 102 14.34 -8.08 -11.27
CA SER A 102 13.79 -6.71 -11.36
C SER A 102 12.45 -6.50 -10.63
N LEU A 103 12.02 -7.47 -9.81
CA LEU A 103 10.75 -7.37 -9.09
C LEU A 103 10.90 -6.69 -7.74
N HIS A 104 9.84 -6.00 -7.33
CA HIS A 104 9.68 -5.45 -6.00
C HIS A 104 8.86 -6.40 -5.12
N GLY A 105 9.19 -6.45 -3.83
CA GLY A 105 8.47 -7.21 -2.83
C GLY A 105 7.84 -6.33 -1.75
N ALA A 106 6.70 -6.76 -1.24
CA ALA A 106 6.10 -6.25 -0.02
C ALA A 106 5.74 -7.44 0.87
N ALA A 107 6.14 -7.40 2.14
CA ALA A 107 5.90 -8.46 3.10
C ALA A 107 5.32 -7.90 4.41
N TRP A 108 4.56 -8.72 5.10
CA TRP A 108 4.10 -8.47 6.47
C TRP A 108 4.87 -9.36 7.42
N ALA A 109 5.43 -8.77 8.45
CA ALA A 109 6.15 -9.48 9.50
C ALA A 109 5.60 -9.09 10.88
N ASP A 110 5.58 -10.05 11.78
CA ASP A 110 5.22 -9.93 13.18
C ASP A 110 6.27 -10.61 14.08
N GLU A 111 5.92 -10.94 15.31
CA GLU A 111 6.81 -11.62 16.25
C GLU A 111 7.21 -13.04 15.84
N HIS A 112 6.44 -13.66 14.94
CA HIS A 112 6.71 -15.00 14.40
C HIS A 112 7.52 -14.97 13.10
N GLY A 113 7.80 -13.78 12.56
CA GLY A 113 8.53 -13.58 11.32
C GLY A 113 7.63 -13.12 10.18
N ILE A 114 7.98 -13.48 8.92
CA ILE A 114 7.20 -13.09 7.74
C ILE A 114 5.97 -13.99 7.61
N ALA A 115 4.78 -13.39 7.80
CA ALA A 115 3.50 -14.07 7.66
C ALA A 115 2.99 -14.11 6.20
N ALA A 116 3.32 -13.10 5.40
CA ALA A 116 2.94 -13.04 3.98
C ALA A 116 3.92 -12.16 3.19
N ALA A 117 4.13 -12.50 1.91
CA ALA A 117 4.92 -11.68 0.99
C ALA A 117 4.37 -11.76 -0.43
N PHE A 118 4.47 -10.67 -1.15
CA PHE A 118 3.98 -10.51 -2.52
C PHE A 118 5.01 -9.80 -3.37
N GLU A 119 5.11 -10.22 -4.62
CA GLU A 119 6.02 -9.65 -5.61
C GLU A 119 5.24 -9.05 -6.78
N ASP A 120 5.79 -8.00 -7.36
CA ASP A 120 5.28 -7.36 -8.58
C ASP A 120 6.40 -6.54 -9.24
N VAL A 121 6.27 -6.27 -10.56
CA VAL A 121 7.15 -5.32 -11.27
C VAL A 121 6.99 -3.90 -10.73
N GLY A 122 5.81 -3.57 -10.22
CA GLY A 122 5.48 -2.27 -9.61
C GLY A 122 5.48 -2.37 -8.08
N ARG A 123 6.33 -1.59 -7.41
CA ARG A 123 6.36 -1.53 -5.93
C ARG A 123 4.99 -1.23 -5.30
N HIS A 124 4.17 -0.38 -5.96
CA HIS A 124 2.82 -0.03 -5.51
C HIS A 124 1.91 -1.25 -5.55
N ASN A 125 1.99 -2.03 -6.63
CA ASN A 125 1.19 -3.25 -6.79
C ASN A 125 1.58 -4.32 -5.77
N ALA A 126 2.87 -4.48 -5.47
CA ALA A 126 3.32 -5.41 -4.44
C ALA A 126 2.71 -5.06 -3.07
N LEU A 127 2.73 -3.77 -2.70
CA LEU A 127 2.09 -3.30 -1.47
C LEU A 127 0.57 -3.45 -1.51
N ASP A 128 -0.08 -3.16 -2.64
CA ASP A 128 -1.52 -3.36 -2.81
C ASP A 128 -1.92 -4.84 -2.66
N LYS A 129 -1.13 -5.77 -3.20
CA LYS A 129 -1.34 -7.21 -2.99
C LYS A 129 -1.28 -7.58 -1.51
N LEU A 130 -0.27 -7.08 -0.79
CA LEU A 130 -0.14 -7.29 0.65
C LEU A 130 -1.34 -6.74 1.42
N ILE A 131 -1.74 -5.50 1.15
CA ILE A 131 -2.90 -4.86 1.79
C ILE A 131 -4.18 -5.67 1.53
N GLY A 132 -4.39 -6.10 0.28
CA GLY A 132 -5.53 -6.93 -0.09
C GLY A 132 -5.56 -8.25 0.66
N HIS A 133 -4.44 -8.95 0.70
CA HIS A 133 -4.31 -10.22 1.40
C HIS A 133 -4.54 -10.06 2.92
N GLY A 134 -3.88 -9.08 3.54
CA GLY A 134 -4.03 -8.86 4.98
C GLY A 134 -5.45 -8.46 5.37
N THR A 135 -6.15 -7.67 4.52
CA THR A 135 -7.56 -7.35 4.74
C THR A 135 -8.46 -8.58 4.64
N LEU A 136 -8.20 -9.49 3.69
CA LEU A 136 -8.96 -10.73 3.54
C LEU A 136 -8.74 -11.70 4.70
N ASN A 137 -7.54 -11.71 5.27
CA ASN A 137 -7.14 -12.59 6.36
C ASN A 137 -7.17 -11.92 7.74
N ALA A 138 -7.82 -10.74 7.82
CA ALA A 138 -8.00 -9.98 9.07
C ALA A 138 -6.70 -9.74 9.85
N PHE A 139 -5.63 -9.33 9.14
CA PHE A 139 -4.37 -8.98 9.80
C PHE A 139 -4.57 -7.82 10.78
N ASP A 140 -4.01 -7.96 11.97
CA ASP A 140 -3.92 -6.84 12.90
C ASP A 140 -2.70 -5.97 12.54
N TRP A 141 -2.95 -4.89 11.80
CA TRP A 141 -1.93 -3.95 11.36
C TRP A 141 -1.19 -3.23 12.50
N GLN A 142 -1.61 -3.43 13.74
CA GLN A 142 -0.97 -2.89 14.94
C GLN A 142 0.10 -3.83 15.53
N GLN A 143 0.07 -5.12 15.19
CA GLN A 143 0.93 -6.15 15.78
C GLN A 143 2.15 -6.51 14.93
N GLY A 144 2.32 -5.90 13.76
CA GLY A 144 3.41 -6.18 12.85
C GLY A 144 3.90 -4.95 12.11
N PHE A 145 4.75 -5.16 11.12
CA PHE A 145 5.29 -4.14 10.24
C PHE A 145 5.34 -4.62 8.79
N ALA A 146 5.14 -3.68 7.87
CA ALA A 146 5.31 -3.95 6.45
C ALA A 146 6.78 -3.77 6.05
N ILE A 147 7.34 -4.71 5.29
CA ILE A 147 8.66 -4.59 4.68
C ILE A 147 8.44 -4.33 3.19
N ILE A 148 9.13 -3.33 2.64
CA ILE A 148 9.14 -3.06 1.20
C ILE A 148 10.58 -3.14 0.66
N SER A 149 10.78 -3.90 -0.41
CA SER A 149 12.10 -4.06 -1.03
C SER A 149 12.55 -2.83 -1.82
N SER A 150 11.69 -1.85 -1.98
CA SER A 150 11.92 -0.59 -2.68
C SER A 150 12.30 0.53 -1.71
N ARG A 151 12.60 1.72 -2.27
CA ARG A 151 12.63 2.97 -1.49
C ARG A 151 11.22 3.32 -0.99
N ALA A 152 11.13 4.00 0.15
CA ALA A 152 9.89 4.58 0.64
C ALA A 152 9.63 5.92 -0.05
N SER A 153 8.72 5.94 -1.02
CA SER A 153 8.16 7.17 -1.59
C SER A 153 6.94 7.64 -0.79
N TYR A 154 6.52 8.88 -1.01
CA TYR A 154 5.33 9.42 -0.33
C TYR A 154 4.07 8.59 -0.62
N GLU A 155 3.95 8.04 -1.83
CA GLU A 155 2.83 7.18 -2.22
C GLU A 155 2.79 5.88 -1.41
N MET A 156 3.96 5.26 -1.16
CA MET A 156 4.05 4.05 -0.35
C MET A 156 3.60 4.32 1.09
N VAL A 157 4.05 5.44 1.67
CA VAL A 157 3.63 5.88 3.00
C VAL A 157 2.12 6.19 3.03
N ALA A 158 1.61 6.90 2.01
CA ALA A 158 0.18 7.22 1.93
C ALA A 158 -0.70 5.98 1.85
N LYS A 159 -0.36 5.00 0.99
CA LYS A 159 -1.08 3.72 0.87
C LYS A 159 -1.09 2.94 2.19
N ALA A 160 0.05 2.85 2.85
CA ALA A 160 0.16 2.18 4.14
C ALA A 160 -0.66 2.90 5.23
N ALA A 161 -0.61 4.22 5.27
CA ALA A 161 -1.38 5.01 6.24
C ALA A 161 -2.89 4.84 6.05
N VAL A 162 -3.38 4.92 4.81
CA VAL A 162 -4.81 4.69 4.49
C VAL A 162 -5.23 3.29 4.92
N SER A 163 -4.33 2.30 4.81
CA SER A 163 -4.57 0.91 5.22
C SER A 163 -4.30 0.65 6.71
N ARG A 164 -4.00 1.70 7.51
CA ARG A 164 -3.73 1.61 8.95
C ARG A 164 -2.47 0.83 9.33
N ILE A 165 -1.53 0.63 8.41
CA ILE A 165 -0.22 0.03 8.70
C ILE A 165 0.60 1.02 9.52
N GLY A 166 0.95 0.67 10.75
CA GLY A 166 1.61 1.57 11.70
C GLY A 166 3.13 1.66 11.55
N CYS A 167 3.75 0.70 10.88
CA CYS A 167 5.20 0.65 10.68
C CYS A 167 5.56 0.14 9.29
N ILE A 168 6.45 0.87 8.61
CA ILE A 168 7.08 0.44 7.35
C ILE A 168 8.59 0.36 7.54
N VAL A 169 9.16 -0.75 7.08
CA VAL A 169 10.60 -0.96 6.95
C VAL A 169 10.96 -0.99 5.47
N ALA A 170 11.74 -0.03 5.00
CA ALA A 170 12.16 0.07 3.62
C ALA A 170 13.62 -0.40 3.45
N VAL A 171 13.86 -1.28 2.48
CA VAL A 171 15.23 -1.75 2.17
C VAL A 171 16.09 -0.62 1.59
N SER A 172 15.47 0.42 1.05
CA SER A 172 16.15 1.56 0.43
C SER A 172 15.65 2.89 1.01
N ALA A 173 16.43 3.95 0.81
CA ALA A 173 16.22 5.26 1.43
C ALA A 173 14.83 5.86 1.20
N PRO A 174 14.25 6.53 2.20
CA PRO A 174 13.00 7.27 2.07
C PRO A 174 13.23 8.62 1.37
N THR A 175 12.18 9.15 0.74
CA THR A 175 12.16 10.54 0.28
C THR A 175 11.84 11.48 1.45
N ALA A 176 12.33 12.72 1.41
CA ALA A 176 12.02 13.72 2.44
C ALA A 176 10.51 13.94 2.65
N LEU A 177 9.71 13.86 1.57
CA LEU A 177 8.25 13.95 1.67
C LEU A 177 7.65 12.72 2.37
N ALA A 178 8.18 11.52 2.12
CA ALA A 178 7.76 10.30 2.79
C ALA A 178 7.97 10.39 4.31
N VAL A 179 9.12 10.90 4.74
CA VAL A 179 9.43 11.10 6.18
C VAL A 179 8.41 12.03 6.81
N ARG A 180 8.18 13.22 6.22
CA ARG A 180 7.20 14.18 6.74
C ARG A 180 5.78 13.62 6.82
N LEU A 181 5.36 12.84 5.82
CA LEU A 181 4.02 12.23 5.83
C LEU A 181 3.90 11.13 6.88
N ALA A 182 4.95 10.32 7.08
CA ALA A 182 4.99 9.32 8.13
C ALA A 182 4.88 9.97 9.54
N GLU A 183 5.63 11.04 9.78
CA GLU A 183 5.54 11.83 11.02
C GLU A 183 4.13 12.39 11.22
N GLN A 184 3.55 13.03 10.21
CA GLN A 184 2.20 13.56 10.25
C GLN A 184 1.12 12.51 10.52
N ALA A 185 1.29 11.29 9.99
CA ALA A 185 0.38 10.18 10.20
C ALA A 185 0.62 9.42 11.52
N GLY A 186 1.68 9.73 12.27
CA GLY A 186 2.08 8.96 13.46
C GLY A 186 2.62 7.56 13.12
N MET A 187 3.12 7.38 11.89
CA MET A 187 3.69 6.13 11.40
C MET A 187 5.19 6.04 11.68
N THR A 188 5.66 4.84 12.01
CA THR A 188 7.10 4.56 12.06
C THR A 188 7.60 4.23 10.66
N LEU A 189 8.67 4.91 10.24
CA LEU A 189 9.37 4.66 8.99
C LEU A 189 10.84 4.36 9.30
N ILE A 190 11.31 3.21 8.83
CA ILE A 190 12.66 2.67 9.04
C ILE A 190 13.30 2.38 7.70
#